data_1625b92a9e5bc0a9407422cdd568cb2f
#
_entry.id   1625b92a9e5bc0a9407422cdd568cb2f
#
_cell.length_a   1.000
_cell.length_b   1.000
_cell.length_c   1.000
_cell.angle_alpha   90.00
_cell.angle_beta   90.00
_cell.angle_gamma   90.00
#
_symmetry.space_group_name_H-M   'P 1'
#
loop_
_entity.id
_entity.type
_entity.pdbx_description
1 polymer ?
#
loop_
_entity_poly.entity_id
_entity_poly.type
_entity_poly.pdbx_seq_one_letter_code
_entity_poly.pdbx_strand_id
1 'polypeptide(L)'
;MIKLSFRPVNGLTAILFIGVLLLIDQWVKIYIKLNYPLTLYGQDAIVDWGFFKLLFVENKGMAMGTRLDTILPFLSEKTAKLLLTSFRLLAIMGLGYWLWDSLRQKNNTVLPYALSLIFAGALGNIVDSVFYGVWFTSSYGQVANWASGSGYAPLFFGHVVDMLQFPLVEWTWPEWLPWIGGERYLFFEYIFNAADSWITIGVMLLLLFNKKIFPPQGEKIQV
;
A
#
# COMPACT_ATOMS: atom_id res chain seq x y z
N MET A 1 20.64 9.73 20.51
CA MET A 1 19.40 10.19 19.82
C MET A 1 19.79 10.72 18.44
N ILE A 2 19.37 10.08 17.36
CA ILE A 2 19.69 10.50 15.99
C ILE A 2 18.95 11.81 15.71
N LYS A 3 19.68 12.92 15.54
CA LYS A 3 19.13 14.21 15.11
C LYS A 3 18.89 14.15 13.60
N LEU A 4 17.76 13.61 13.18
CA LEU A 4 17.32 13.76 11.78
C LEU A 4 16.88 15.22 11.57
N SER A 5 17.64 15.93 10.73
CA SER A 5 17.32 17.29 10.31
C SER A 5 16.53 17.22 8.99
N PHE A 6 15.26 17.51 9.03
CA PHE A 6 14.43 17.62 7.85
C PHE A 6 14.48 19.06 7.31
N ARG A 7 14.69 19.20 6.00
CA ARG A 7 14.59 20.52 5.34
C ARG A 7 13.12 20.93 5.20
N PRO A 8 12.82 22.24 5.20
CA PRO A 8 11.47 22.71 4.91
C PRO A 8 10.99 22.22 3.54
N VAL A 9 9.77 21.70 3.48
CA VAL A 9 9.14 21.23 2.25
C VAL A 9 8.22 22.34 1.75
N ASN A 10 8.41 22.77 0.51
CA ASN A 10 7.46 23.62 -0.19
C ASN A 10 6.53 22.77 -1.08
N GLY A 11 5.47 23.38 -1.61
CA GLY A 11 4.49 22.65 -2.42
C GLY A 11 5.10 21.98 -3.65
N LEU A 12 6.05 22.62 -4.33
CA LEU A 12 6.73 22.02 -5.51
C LEU A 12 7.57 20.81 -5.10
N THR A 13 8.33 20.91 -4.01
CA THR A 13 9.11 19.78 -3.48
C THR A 13 8.22 18.60 -3.11
N ALA A 14 7.06 18.86 -2.47
CA ALA A 14 6.10 17.82 -2.13
C ALA A 14 5.54 17.15 -3.39
N ILE A 15 5.12 17.91 -4.40
CA ILE A 15 4.60 17.39 -5.67
C ILE A 15 5.64 16.52 -6.37
N LEU A 16 6.90 17.00 -6.48
CA LEU A 16 7.97 16.23 -7.12
C LEU A 16 8.27 14.95 -6.33
N PHE A 17 8.30 15.02 -5.00
CA PHE A 17 8.54 13.86 -4.14
C PHE A 17 7.42 12.81 -4.30
N ILE A 18 6.16 13.22 -4.21
CA ILE A 18 4.99 12.35 -4.45
C ILE A 18 5.04 11.75 -5.86
N GLY A 19 5.35 12.57 -6.87
CA GLY A 19 5.45 12.13 -8.27
C GLY A 19 6.50 11.04 -8.46
N VAL A 20 7.68 11.18 -7.88
CA VAL A 20 8.74 10.17 -7.95
C VAL A 20 8.32 8.86 -7.27
N LEU A 21 7.74 8.94 -6.06
CA LEU A 21 7.27 7.75 -5.34
C LEU A 21 6.18 7.01 -6.12
N LEU A 22 5.22 7.75 -6.66
CA LEU A 22 4.15 7.21 -7.49
C LEU A 22 4.68 6.56 -8.77
N LEU A 23 5.64 7.21 -9.45
CA LEU A 23 6.26 6.65 -10.65
C LEU A 23 7.00 5.35 -10.35
N ILE A 24 7.74 5.26 -9.24
CA ILE A 24 8.42 4.02 -8.83
C ILE A 24 7.38 2.91 -8.58
N ASP A 25 6.33 3.19 -7.79
CA ASP A 25 5.28 2.22 -7.49
C ASP A 25 4.62 1.70 -8.76
N GLN A 26 4.13 2.61 -9.61
CA GLN A 26 3.41 2.25 -10.82
C GLN A 26 4.31 1.57 -11.86
N TRP A 27 5.57 1.99 -11.97
CA TRP A 27 6.53 1.36 -12.88
C TRP A 27 6.76 -0.11 -12.51
N VAL A 28 6.99 -0.41 -11.23
CA VAL A 28 7.22 -1.79 -10.77
C VAL A 28 5.96 -2.63 -10.96
N LYS A 29 4.80 -2.11 -10.59
CA LYS A 29 3.50 -2.80 -10.74
C LYS A 29 3.18 -3.12 -12.20
N ILE A 30 3.34 -2.15 -13.10
CA ILE A 30 3.10 -2.34 -14.54
C ILE A 30 4.13 -3.32 -15.13
N TYR A 31 5.41 -3.18 -14.75
CA TYR A 31 6.45 -4.11 -15.20
C TYR A 31 6.12 -5.56 -14.83
N ILE A 32 5.77 -5.82 -13.58
CA ILE A 32 5.42 -7.17 -13.13
C ILE A 32 4.19 -7.68 -13.87
N LYS A 33 3.14 -6.87 -13.98
CA LYS A 33 1.89 -7.27 -14.61
C LYS A 33 2.04 -7.60 -16.10
N LEU A 34 2.93 -6.92 -16.82
CA LEU A 34 3.16 -7.13 -18.25
C LEU A 34 4.21 -8.18 -18.58
N ASN A 35 4.95 -8.71 -17.60
CA ASN A 35 6.04 -9.66 -17.85
C ASN A 35 5.84 -11.01 -17.15
N TYR A 36 4.97 -11.10 -16.16
CA TYR A 36 4.79 -12.32 -15.37
C TYR A 36 3.31 -12.70 -15.25
N PRO A 37 2.99 -14.01 -15.22
CA PRO A 37 1.67 -14.48 -14.86
C PRO A 37 1.47 -14.37 -13.35
N LEU A 38 0.22 -14.46 -12.87
CA LEU A 38 -0.08 -14.51 -11.43
C LEU A 38 0.61 -15.67 -10.75
N THR A 39 1.25 -15.39 -9.63
CA THR A 39 1.81 -16.41 -8.74
C THR A 39 0.69 -17.05 -7.94
N LEU A 40 0.47 -18.33 -8.13
CA LEU A 40 -0.55 -19.11 -7.42
C LEU A 40 0.04 -19.62 -6.10
N TYR A 41 -0.41 -19.08 -4.97
CA TYR A 41 -0.17 -19.56 -3.60
C TYR A 41 1.24 -20.12 -3.33
N GLY A 42 2.27 -19.28 -3.55
CA GLY A 42 3.63 -19.57 -3.09
C GLY A 42 4.41 -20.61 -3.87
N GLN A 43 3.90 -21.10 -4.99
CA GLN A 43 4.59 -22.15 -5.77
C GLN A 43 5.58 -21.58 -6.78
N ASP A 44 5.32 -20.42 -7.40
CA ASP A 44 6.16 -19.86 -8.45
C ASP A 44 6.50 -18.39 -8.17
N ALA A 45 7.38 -18.17 -7.20
CA ALA A 45 7.94 -16.84 -6.97
C ALA A 45 8.80 -16.43 -8.19
N ILE A 46 8.66 -15.17 -8.62
CA ILE A 46 9.51 -14.57 -9.67
C ILE A 46 10.98 -14.58 -9.22
N VAL A 47 11.20 -14.31 -7.93
CA VAL A 47 12.49 -14.44 -7.24
C VAL A 47 12.23 -15.06 -5.87
N ASP A 48 13.05 -16.01 -5.47
CA ASP A 48 13.03 -16.60 -4.12
C ASP A 48 14.45 -16.66 -3.55
N TRP A 49 14.69 -15.83 -2.52
CA TRP A 49 15.94 -15.83 -1.75
C TRP A 49 15.74 -16.37 -0.32
N GLY A 50 14.64 -17.09 -0.09
CA GLY A 50 14.25 -17.57 1.23
C GLY A 50 13.65 -16.46 2.11
N PHE A 51 14.44 -15.51 2.57
CA PHE A 51 13.99 -14.38 3.42
C PHE A 51 13.25 -13.29 2.63
N PHE A 52 13.35 -13.28 1.32
CA PHE A 52 12.69 -12.34 0.43
C PHE A 52 12.15 -13.09 -0.79
N LYS A 53 10.89 -12.83 -1.12
CA LYS A 53 10.25 -13.33 -2.34
C LYS A 53 9.65 -12.19 -3.13
N LEU A 54 9.85 -12.25 -4.45
CA LEU A 54 9.13 -11.41 -5.40
C LEU A 54 8.03 -12.27 -6.03
N LEU A 55 6.81 -11.85 -5.87
CA LEU A 55 5.60 -12.56 -6.31
C LEU A 55 4.81 -11.66 -7.26
N PHE A 56 3.75 -12.20 -7.84
CA PHE A 56 2.72 -11.38 -8.48
C PHE A 56 1.34 -11.83 -7.99
N VAL A 57 0.71 -11.00 -7.22
CA VAL A 57 -0.63 -11.23 -6.68
C VAL A 57 -1.52 -10.03 -6.99
N GLU A 58 -2.76 -10.29 -7.38
CA GLU A 58 -3.79 -9.28 -7.56
C GLU A 58 -4.76 -9.29 -6.38
N ASN A 59 -4.72 -8.21 -5.60
CA ASN A 59 -5.55 -8.04 -4.41
C ASN A 59 -6.87 -7.35 -4.77
N LYS A 60 -7.97 -8.08 -4.59
CA LYS A 60 -9.33 -7.60 -4.88
C LYS A 60 -9.93 -6.77 -3.75
N GLY A 61 -9.38 -6.85 -2.54
CA GLY A 61 -10.03 -6.40 -1.34
C GLY A 61 -9.24 -5.41 -0.49
N MET A 62 -9.43 -5.56 0.81
CA MET A 62 -8.73 -4.83 1.87
C MET A 62 -7.33 -5.42 2.10
N ALA A 63 -6.63 -4.89 3.11
CA ALA A 63 -5.36 -5.44 3.53
C ALA A 63 -5.44 -6.95 3.86
N MET A 64 -4.34 -7.68 3.61
CA MET A 64 -4.20 -9.10 3.95
C MET A 64 -5.20 -10.05 3.26
N GLY A 65 -5.64 -9.70 2.04
CA GLY A 65 -6.61 -10.52 1.31
C GLY A 65 -8.03 -10.53 1.88
N THR A 66 -8.28 -9.79 2.97
CA THR A 66 -9.61 -9.66 3.56
C THR A 66 -10.55 -8.94 2.60
N ARG A 67 -11.80 -9.36 2.55
CA ARG A 67 -12.82 -8.76 1.69
C ARG A 67 -13.97 -8.24 2.54
N LEU A 68 -14.52 -7.08 2.16
CA LEU A 68 -15.61 -6.45 2.90
C LEU A 68 -16.90 -7.30 2.87
N ASP A 69 -17.16 -8.00 1.79
CA ASP A 69 -18.29 -8.93 1.67
C ASP A 69 -18.11 -10.20 2.53
N THR A 70 -16.90 -10.55 2.91
CA THR A 70 -16.65 -11.61 3.90
C THR A 70 -17.00 -11.15 5.33
N ILE A 71 -16.71 -9.87 5.66
CA ILE A 71 -17.02 -9.27 6.95
C ILE A 71 -18.52 -8.93 7.05
N LEU A 72 -19.09 -8.46 5.95
CA LEU A 72 -20.50 -8.04 5.83
C LEU A 72 -21.21 -8.89 4.76
N PRO A 73 -21.66 -10.11 5.11
CA PRO A 73 -22.19 -11.09 4.14
C PRO A 73 -23.46 -10.66 3.39
N PHE A 74 -24.10 -9.59 3.84
CA PHE A 74 -25.27 -9.01 3.16
C PHE A 74 -24.88 -8.12 1.95
N LEU A 75 -23.58 -7.79 1.78
CA LEU A 75 -23.10 -7.02 0.65
C LEU A 75 -22.69 -7.95 -0.50
N SER A 76 -23.06 -7.58 -1.72
CA SER A 76 -22.50 -8.25 -2.89
C SER A 76 -21.02 -7.88 -3.07
N GLU A 77 -20.22 -8.77 -3.67
CA GLU A 77 -18.80 -8.49 -3.98
C GLU A 77 -18.62 -7.16 -4.72
N LYS A 78 -19.49 -6.86 -5.68
CA LYS A 78 -19.45 -5.61 -6.44
C LYS A 78 -19.71 -4.39 -5.56
N THR A 79 -20.73 -4.46 -4.70
CA THR A 79 -21.06 -3.36 -3.78
C THR A 79 -19.96 -3.13 -2.77
N ALA A 80 -19.43 -4.20 -2.20
CA ALA A 80 -18.30 -4.15 -1.26
C ALA A 80 -17.07 -3.49 -1.88
N LYS A 81 -16.71 -3.87 -3.12
CA LYS A 81 -15.59 -3.29 -3.86
C LYS A 81 -15.80 -1.81 -4.15
N LEU A 82 -17.00 -1.43 -4.60
CA LEU A 82 -17.33 -0.04 -4.89
C LEU A 82 -17.27 0.84 -3.63
N LEU A 83 -17.85 0.36 -2.52
CA LEU A 83 -17.79 1.06 -1.23
C LEU A 83 -16.34 1.26 -0.76
N LEU A 84 -15.53 0.22 -0.85
CA LEU A 84 -14.11 0.29 -0.47
C LEU A 84 -13.35 1.30 -1.33
N THR A 85 -13.53 1.27 -2.65
CA THR A 85 -12.86 2.21 -3.56
C THR A 85 -13.35 3.64 -3.34
N SER A 86 -14.65 3.85 -3.11
CA SER A 86 -15.22 5.16 -2.79
C SER A 86 -14.69 5.70 -1.46
N PHE A 87 -14.60 4.85 -0.42
CA PHE A 87 -14.00 5.23 0.86
C PHE A 87 -12.53 5.66 0.71
N ARG A 88 -11.74 4.91 -0.06
CA ARG A 88 -10.34 5.27 -0.35
C ARG A 88 -10.22 6.63 -1.05
N LEU A 89 -11.13 6.93 -2.00
CA LEU A 89 -11.17 8.24 -2.66
C LEU A 89 -11.51 9.37 -1.70
N LEU A 90 -12.46 9.18 -0.80
CA LEU A 90 -12.77 10.16 0.25
C LEU A 90 -11.60 10.35 1.21
N ALA A 91 -10.97 9.26 1.63
CA ALA A 91 -9.83 9.31 2.53
C ALA A 91 -8.64 10.07 1.93
N ILE A 92 -8.34 9.85 0.64
CA ILE A 92 -7.22 10.57 -0.02
C ILE A 92 -7.53 12.05 -0.22
N MET A 93 -8.78 12.45 -0.42
CA MET A 93 -9.15 13.87 -0.45
C MET A 93 -8.90 14.54 0.91
N GLY A 94 -9.30 13.90 2.01
CA GLY A 94 -9.01 14.37 3.36
C GLY A 94 -7.50 14.45 3.65
N LEU A 95 -6.76 13.43 3.22
CA LEU A 95 -5.30 13.39 3.37
C LEU A 95 -4.61 14.49 2.54
N GLY A 96 -5.09 14.73 1.32
CA GLY A 96 -4.61 15.81 0.46
C GLY A 96 -4.86 17.19 1.06
N TYR A 97 -6.03 17.40 1.66
CA TYR A 97 -6.34 18.63 2.40
C TYR A 97 -5.39 18.80 3.60
N TRP A 98 -5.17 17.76 4.39
CA TRP A 98 -4.25 17.81 5.52
C TRP A 98 -2.80 18.08 5.09
N LEU A 99 -2.34 17.45 4.01
CA LEU A 99 -1.02 17.73 3.42
C LEU A 99 -0.92 19.19 3.01
N TRP A 100 -1.92 19.70 2.27
CA TRP A 100 -1.94 21.11 1.86
C TRP A 100 -1.92 22.09 3.04
N ASP A 101 -2.68 21.81 4.10
CA ASP A 101 -2.67 22.62 5.32
C ASP A 101 -1.29 22.54 6.01
N SER A 102 -0.69 21.35 6.10
CA SER A 102 0.63 21.16 6.70
C SER A 102 1.75 21.94 5.98
N LEU A 103 1.65 22.05 4.65
CA LEU A 103 2.61 22.82 3.84
C LEU A 103 2.51 24.35 4.08
N ARG A 104 1.38 24.83 4.57
CA ARG A 104 1.20 26.25 4.96
C ARG A 104 1.80 26.55 6.33
N GLN A 105 1.89 25.54 7.19
CA GLN A 105 2.43 25.64 8.55
C GLN A 105 3.97 25.53 8.53
N LYS A 106 4.67 26.66 8.42
CA LYS A 106 6.14 26.71 8.24
C LYS A 106 6.97 26.07 9.37
N ASN A 107 6.38 25.78 10.52
CA ASN A 107 7.08 25.36 11.73
C ASN A 107 7.26 23.83 11.85
N ASN A 108 6.64 23.04 10.99
CA ASN A 108 6.73 21.58 11.06
C ASN A 108 7.33 21.01 9.76
N THR A 109 8.53 20.50 9.85
CA THR A 109 9.24 19.94 8.70
C THR A 109 9.01 18.45 8.50
N VAL A 110 8.61 17.70 9.53
CA VAL A 110 8.43 16.24 9.47
C VAL A 110 7.05 15.87 8.92
N LEU A 111 6.01 16.60 9.35
CA LEU A 111 4.63 16.31 8.98
C LEU A 111 4.39 16.31 7.46
N PRO A 112 4.86 17.29 6.67
CA PRO A 112 4.70 17.28 5.22
C PRO A 112 5.37 16.06 4.54
N TYR A 113 6.54 15.61 5.02
CA TYR A 113 7.19 14.40 4.49
C TYR A 113 6.37 13.15 4.78
N ALA A 114 5.93 12.98 6.03
CA ALA A 114 5.12 11.84 6.44
C ALA A 114 3.80 11.78 5.63
N LEU A 115 3.11 12.91 5.51
CA LEU A 115 1.87 12.99 4.74
C LEU A 115 2.08 12.77 3.24
N SER A 116 3.21 13.25 2.68
CA SER A 116 3.55 13.01 1.27
C SER A 116 3.79 11.54 0.97
N LEU A 117 4.46 10.80 1.87
CA LEU A 117 4.65 9.35 1.77
C LEU A 117 3.32 8.61 1.81
N ILE A 118 2.47 8.90 2.81
CA ILE A 118 1.16 8.27 2.95
C ILE A 118 0.27 8.60 1.74
N PHE A 119 0.29 9.86 1.28
CA PHE A 119 -0.49 10.30 0.13
C PHE A 119 -0.05 9.60 -1.16
N ALA A 120 1.27 9.51 -1.42
CA ALA A 120 1.81 8.84 -2.60
C ALA A 120 1.43 7.35 -2.63
N GLY A 121 1.58 6.65 -1.49
CA GLY A 121 1.20 5.24 -1.39
C GLY A 121 -0.31 5.03 -1.54
N ALA A 122 -1.13 5.83 -0.85
CA ALA A 122 -2.58 5.73 -0.99
C ALA A 122 -3.03 6.02 -2.44
N LEU A 123 -2.44 7.02 -3.10
CA LEU A 123 -2.73 7.35 -4.49
C LEU A 123 -2.31 6.22 -5.44
N GLY A 124 -1.16 5.58 -5.23
CA GLY A 124 -0.69 4.43 -6.01
C GLY A 124 -1.72 3.29 -6.01
N ASN A 125 -2.16 2.87 -4.83
CA ASN A 125 -3.16 1.81 -4.69
C ASN A 125 -4.55 2.22 -5.22
N ILE A 126 -4.88 3.51 -5.23
CA ILE A 126 -6.11 4.02 -5.85
C ILE A 126 -6.02 3.95 -7.37
N VAL A 127 -4.88 4.30 -7.96
CA VAL A 127 -4.66 4.18 -9.42
C VAL A 127 -4.94 2.75 -9.87
N ASP A 128 -4.38 1.75 -9.19
CA ASP A 128 -4.65 0.33 -9.50
C ASP A 128 -6.14 0.01 -9.40
N SER A 129 -6.77 0.37 -8.28
CA SER A 129 -8.18 0.05 -8.00
C SER A 129 -9.15 0.71 -8.97
N VAL A 130 -8.82 1.89 -9.48
CA VAL A 130 -9.68 2.65 -10.38
C VAL A 130 -9.44 2.23 -11.84
N PHE A 131 -8.19 2.13 -12.27
CA PHE A 131 -7.85 2.11 -13.70
C PHE A 131 -7.36 0.75 -14.22
N TYR A 132 -6.73 -0.11 -13.40
CA TYR A 132 -6.12 -1.34 -13.91
C TYR A 132 -7.13 -2.30 -14.54
N GLY A 133 -8.37 -2.30 -14.05
CA GLY A 133 -9.45 -3.07 -14.67
C GLY A 133 -9.67 -2.74 -16.14
N VAL A 134 -9.55 -1.45 -16.49
CA VAL A 134 -9.77 -0.95 -17.84
C VAL A 134 -8.49 -1.00 -18.69
N TRP A 135 -7.33 -0.74 -18.07
CA TRP A 135 -6.07 -0.63 -18.82
C TRP A 135 -5.50 -1.97 -19.25
N PHE A 136 -5.75 -3.05 -18.51
CA PHE A 136 -5.10 -4.33 -18.72
C PHE A 136 -6.09 -5.46 -19.01
N THR A 137 -5.60 -6.47 -19.74
CA THR A 137 -6.28 -7.77 -19.85
C THR A 137 -6.09 -8.58 -18.56
N SER A 138 -6.79 -9.71 -18.43
CA SER A 138 -6.65 -10.61 -17.27
C SER A 138 -5.24 -11.19 -17.18
N SER A 139 -4.72 -11.25 -15.96
CA SER A 139 -3.46 -11.96 -15.63
C SER A 139 -3.67 -13.42 -15.24
N TYR A 140 -4.92 -13.89 -15.22
CA TYR A 140 -5.23 -15.24 -14.76
C TYR A 140 -4.83 -16.27 -15.81
N GLY A 141 -3.84 -17.10 -15.45
CA GLY A 141 -3.29 -18.15 -16.35
C GLY A 141 -2.47 -17.64 -17.53
N GLN A 142 -2.19 -16.36 -17.60
CA GLN A 142 -1.44 -15.72 -18.70
C GLN A 142 -0.76 -14.43 -18.24
N VAL A 143 0.18 -13.94 -19.03
CA VAL A 143 0.73 -12.59 -18.87
C VAL A 143 -0.27 -11.58 -19.41
N ALA A 144 -0.56 -10.53 -18.63
CA ALA A 144 -1.45 -9.47 -19.08
C ALA A 144 -0.83 -8.61 -20.19
N ASN A 145 -1.69 -8.00 -20.98
CA ASN A 145 -1.32 -7.01 -21.98
C ASN A 145 -2.11 -5.71 -21.75
N TRP A 146 -1.69 -4.62 -22.39
CA TRP A 146 -2.53 -3.44 -22.50
C TRP A 146 -3.82 -3.81 -23.24
N ALA A 147 -4.96 -3.43 -22.68
CA ALA A 147 -6.24 -3.73 -23.30
C ALA A 147 -6.41 -2.89 -24.59
N SER A 148 -6.60 -3.56 -25.72
CA SER A 148 -6.92 -2.91 -27.01
C SER A 148 -8.44 -2.71 -27.21
N GLY A 149 -9.24 -3.04 -26.22
CA GLY A 149 -10.69 -2.93 -26.19
C GLY A 149 -11.21 -2.91 -24.75
N SER A 150 -11.97 -3.94 -24.34
CA SER A 150 -12.40 -4.07 -22.94
C SER A 150 -11.28 -4.68 -22.08
N GLY A 151 -10.96 -4.04 -20.95
CA GLY A 151 -10.08 -4.60 -19.95
C GLY A 151 -10.74 -5.75 -19.16
N TYR A 152 -10.05 -6.25 -18.11
CA TYR A 152 -10.56 -7.36 -17.32
C TYR A 152 -11.70 -6.99 -16.38
N ALA A 153 -11.88 -5.69 -16.08
CA ALA A 153 -12.94 -5.18 -15.22
C ALA A 153 -13.31 -3.73 -15.59
N PRO A 154 -14.51 -3.27 -15.24
CA PRO A 154 -14.88 -1.87 -15.44
C PRO A 154 -14.10 -0.93 -14.49
N LEU A 155 -14.23 0.38 -14.73
CA LEU A 155 -13.64 1.42 -13.87
C LEU A 155 -14.06 1.21 -12.39
N PHE A 156 -13.16 1.46 -11.45
CA PHE A 156 -13.30 1.22 -9.99
C PHE A 156 -13.24 -0.25 -9.54
N PHE A 157 -13.10 -1.19 -10.45
CA PHE A 157 -13.01 -2.61 -10.15
C PHE A 157 -11.63 -3.23 -10.40
N GLY A 158 -10.62 -2.41 -10.62
CA GLY A 158 -9.24 -2.84 -10.72
C GLY A 158 -8.73 -3.54 -9.45
N HIS A 159 -7.73 -4.40 -9.60
CA HIS A 159 -7.07 -5.08 -8.49
C HIS A 159 -5.74 -4.40 -8.20
N VAL A 160 -5.39 -4.27 -6.91
CA VAL A 160 -4.09 -3.77 -6.48
C VAL A 160 -3.04 -4.85 -6.75
N VAL A 161 -1.90 -4.45 -7.32
CA VAL A 161 -0.78 -5.37 -7.58
C VAL A 161 0.13 -5.41 -6.36
N ASP A 162 0.22 -6.57 -5.72
CA ASP A 162 1.09 -6.86 -4.59
C ASP A 162 2.20 -7.81 -5.02
N MET A 163 3.44 -7.65 -4.47
CA MET A 163 4.59 -8.38 -4.99
C MET A 163 5.68 -8.70 -3.99
N LEU A 164 5.82 -7.96 -2.91
CA LEU A 164 6.91 -8.10 -1.95
C LEU A 164 6.46 -8.96 -0.79
N GLN A 165 7.22 -10.00 -0.49
CA GLN A 165 7.00 -10.85 0.69
C GLN A 165 8.34 -11.06 1.42
N PHE A 166 8.29 -11.01 2.76
CA PHE A 166 9.44 -11.26 3.63
C PHE A 166 9.09 -12.35 4.64
N PRO A 167 9.17 -13.62 4.29
CA PRO A 167 8.95 -14.73 5.21
C PRO A 167 10.13 -14.82 6.18
N LEU A 168 10.07 -14.06 7.31
CA LEU A 168 11.22 -13.85 8.18
C LEU A 168 11.54 -15.05 9.05
N VAL A 169 10.53 -15.67 9.64
CA VAL A 169 10.70 -16.82 10.53
C VAL A 169 9.53 -17.77 10.33
N GLU A 170 9.87 -19.05 10.19
CA GLU A 170 8.91 -20.13 10.11
C GLU A 170 9.11 -21.08 11.28
N TRP A 171 8.02 -21.47 11.94
CA TRP A 171 8.04 -22.52 12.95
C TRP A 171 6.76 -23.32 12.93
N THR A 172 6.83 -24.51 13.51
CA THR A 172 5.66 -25.34 13.78
C THR A 172 5.36 -25.27 15.29
N TRP A 173 4.11 -25.00 15.62
CA TRP A 173 3.69 -24.95 17.01
C TRP A 173 3.83 -26.34 17.64
N PRO A 174 4.32 -26.45 18.90
CA PRO A 174 4.39 -27.71 19.60
C PRO A 174 3.02 -28.37 19.70
N GLU A 175 2.95 -29.70 19.51
CA GLU A 175 1.70 -30.48 19.45
C GLU A 175 0.86 -30.40 20.74
N TRP A 176 1.47 -30.09 21.87
CA TRP A 176 0.80 -29.96 23.16
C TRP A 176 -0.03 -28.68 23.31
N LEU A 177 0.09 -27.69 22.41
CA LEU A 177 -0.70 -26.46 22.46
C LEU A 177 -2.13 -26.74 21.96
N PRO A 178 -3.16 -26.42 22.75
CA PRO A 178 -4.54 -26.57 22.31
C PRO A 178 -4.82 -25.60 21.13
N TRP A 179 -5.61 -26.08 20.17
CA TRP A 179 -6.13 -25.38 18.95
C TRP A 179 -5.11 -25.07 17.86
N ILE A 180 -3.82 -24.91 18.17
CA ILE A 180 -2.79 -24.54 17.19
C ILE A 180 -1.61 -25.51 17.16
N GLY A 181 -1.61 -26.57 18.00
CA GLY A 181 -0.54 -27.57 18.05
C GLY A 181 -0.36 -28.27 16.71
N GLY A 182 0.88 -28.35 16.23
CA GLY A 182 1.21 -28.92 14.92
C GLY A 182 0.98 -28.00 13.72
N GLU A 183 0.34 -26.84 13.90
CA GLU A 183 0.17 -25.88 12.81
C GLU A 183 1.49 -25.19 12.46
N ARG A 184 1.73 -25.05 11.16
CA ARG A 184 2.85 -24.28 10.63
C ARG A 184 2.51 -22.80 10.68
N TYR A 185 3.38 -21.99 11.27
CA TYR A 185 3.24 -20.55 11.36
C TYR A 185 4.39 -19.86 10.63
N LEU A 186 4.04 -18.95 9.73
CA LEU A 186 4.99 -18.12 9.01
C LEU A 186 4.86 -16.68 9.51
N PHE A 187 5.89 -16.19 10.19
CA PHE A 187 5.92 -14.80 10.65
C PHE A 187 6.16 -13.86 9.47
N PHE A 188 5.27 -12.90 9.29
CA PHE A 188 5.28 -11.90 8.22
C PHE A 188 5.07 -12.50 6.83
N GLU A 189 4.01 -13.30 6.69
CA GLU A 189 3.63 -13.93 5.41
C GLU A 189 2.95 -12.97 4.42
N TYR A 190 2.66 -11.74 4.86
CA TYR A 190 1.91 -10.77 4.06
C TYR A 190 2.66 -10.36 2.80
N ILE A 191 1.91 -10.28 1.70
CA ILE A 191 2.39 -9.78 0.42
C ILE A 191 1.91 -8.33 0.30
N PHE A 192 2.82 -7.42 -0.03
CA PHE A 192 2.56 -5.98 -0.13
C PHE A 192 3.33 -5.36 -1.30
N ASN A 193 3.16 -4.07 -1.53
CA ASN A 193 3.79 -3.35 -2.63
C ASN A 193 4.58 -2.11 -2.16
N ALA A 194 5.19 -1.37 -3.11
CA ALA A 194 5.95 -0.17 -2.78
C ALA A 194 5.07 0.91 -2.15
N ALA A 195 3.82 1.07 -2.61
CA ALA A 195 2.87 2.02 -2.04
C ALA A 195 2.57 1.75 -0.56
N ASP A 196 2.41 0.48 -0.17
CA ASP A 196 2.20 0.08 1.24
C ASP A 196 3.43 0.39 2.09
N SER A 197 4.64 0.23 1.50
CA SER A 197 5.90 0.61 2.15
C SER A 197 5.94 2.11 2.44
N TRP A 198 5.54 2.95 1.47
CA TRP A 198 5.47 4.39 1.66
C TRP A 198 4.48 4.78 2.75
N ILE A 199 3.28 4.16 2.77
CA ILE A 199 2.28 4.38 3.83
C ILE A 199 2.87 4.01 5.19
N THR A 200 3.48 2.83 5.29
CA THR A 200 4.08 2.35 6.53
C THR A 200 5.18 3.28 7.05
N ILE A 201 6.12 3.70 6.19
CA ILE A 201 7.18 4.63 6.54
C ILE A 201 6.59 5.97 6.98
N GLY A 202 5.60 6.49 6.26
CA GLY A 202 4.93 7.74 6.62
C GLY A 202 4.24 7.67 7.99
N VAL A 203 3.51 6.59 8.27
CA VAL A 203 2.89 6.36 9.58
C VAL A 203 3.94 6.23 10.68
N MET A 204 5.04 5.51 10.43
CA MET A 204 6.14 5.40 11.38
C MET A 204 6.77 6.77 11.69
N LEU A 205 6.91 7.65 10.69
CA LEU A 205 7.38 9.03 10.94
C LEU A 205 6.40 9.80 11.82
N LEU A 206 5.09 9.68 11.62
CA LEU A 206 4.09 10.31 12.49
C LEU A 206 4.19 9.82 13.94
N LEU A 207 4.38 8.52 14.14
CA LEU A 207 4.48 7.92 15.47
C LEU A 207 5.79 8.28 16.18
N LEU A 208 6.93 8.15 15.50
CA LEU A 208 8.25 8.40 16.09
C LEU A 208 8.48 9.88 16.40
N PHE A 209 7.91 10.78 15.60
CA PHE A 209 8.07 12.22 15.77
C PHE A 209 6.80 12.91 16.29
N ASN A 210 5.86 12.15 16.90
CA ASN A 210 4.56 12.68 17.34
C ASN A 210 4.69 13.92 18.24
N LYS A 211 5.62 13.92 19.21
CA LYS A 211 5.87 15.06 20.10
C LYS A 211 6.37 16.31 19.37
N LYS A 212 7.12 16.13 18.27
CA LYS A 212 7.61 17.22 17.44
C LYS A 212 6.52 17.73 16.48
N ILE A 213 5.66 16.83 16.01
CA ILE A 213 4.57 17.12 15.09
C ILE A 213 3.40 17.74 15.85
N PHE A 214 3.07 17.21 17.01
CA PHE A 214 1.95 17.63 17.86
C PHE A 214 2.47 17.97 19.27
N PRO A 215 3.12 19.14 19.45
CA PRO A 215 3.65 19.54 20.76
C PRO A 215 2.51 19.71 21.77
N PRO A 216 2.71 19.33 23.05
CA PRO A 216 1.74 19.57 24.10
C PRO A 216 1.36 21.07 24.18
N GLN A 217 0.10 21.36 24.45
CA GLN A 217 -0.35 22.75 24.64
C GLN A 217 0.40 23.37 25.80
N GLY A 218 1.25 24.38 25.53
CA GLY A 218 2.03 25.10 26.53
C GLY A 218 3.54 25.06 26.36
N GLU A 219 4.12 24.12 25.61
CA GLU A 219 5.53 24.16 25.24
C GLU A 219 5.74 25.00 23.99
N LYS A 220 6.30 26.21 24.14
CA LYS A 220 6.80 26.99 23.00
C LYS A 220 7.97 26.21 22.40
N ILE A 221 7.86 25.83 21.12
CA ILE A 221 8.99 25.26 20.37
C ILE A 221 10.12 26.30 20.44
N GLN A 222 11.19 26.01 21.20
CA GLN A 222 12.43 26.76 21.09
C GLN A 222 13.01 26.47 19.70
N VAL A 223 13.02 27.49 18.86
CA VAL A 223 13.56 27.50 17.50
C VAL A 223 15.09 27.55 17.56
#